data_a2919bf05625203916dc015f340b3ca9
#
_entry.id   a2919bf05625203916dc015f340b3ca9
#
_cell.length_a   1.000
_cell.length_b   1.000
_cell.length_c   1.000
_cell.angle_alpha   90.00
_cell.angle_beta   90.00
_cell.angle_gamma   90.00
#
_symmetry.space_group_name_H-M   'P 1'
#
loop_
_entity.id
_entity.type
_entity.pdbx_description
1 polymer ?
#
loop_
_entity_poly.entity_id
_entity_poly.type
_entity_poly.pdbx_seq_one_letter_code
_entity_poly.pdbx_strand_id
1 'polypeptide(L)'
;MKPKHVAALIAGIALVTPAEAHVKWFAPYIVKASPQPVTTTLTDPWFWTGIVLVMLFLVLTRVIEQSRFGAQAMTMMDSASDPLWNRLDDFIRCVIAAFFVAIFAVGGVYLTPDLKTPAEWVSWIQLLIAAGIFSKRTMPLSAIGIIGLWLLALRDYELFHLFDYLALGVGVAAYLVLAASSNEKWRSHRFEVLRWAVAIALMWSSLEKFAYPDWFYPLVLERPFLTFGIPRDAFIPMAGVAEFTLGFGLLATPLVRRLSALGLLIIFTAAVYPFGRIDMIGHALIMMIIIAIAVDHKRDLSFMNSIRQSTVLLPVSLAGFLTVFVVSYWGLHAGIYGLQTASSTSQPTSTHTQDPENPHPTAE
;
A
#
# COMPACT_ATOMS: atom_id res chain seq x y z
N MET A 1 18.43 -0.07 30.65
CA MET A 1 18.15 1.27 30.07
C MET A 1 16.90 1.83 30.74
N LYS A 2 16.90 3.11 31.16
CA LYS A 2 15.72 3.71 31.81
C LYS A 2 14.60 3.86 30.75
N PRO A 3 13.33 3.63 31.09
CA PRO A 3 12.21 3.66 30.13
C PRO A 3 12.08 4.97 29.34
N LYS A 4 12.69 6.06 29.83
CA LYS A 4 12.73 7.37 29.15
C LYS A 4 13.47 7.37 27.79
N HIS A 5 14.44 6.48 27.57
CA HIS A 5 15.17 6.42 26.30
C HIS A 5 14.43 5.60 25.22
N VAL A 6 13.61 4.64 25.64
CA VAL A 6 12.71 3.91 24.73
C VAL A 6 11.58 4.80 24.24
N ALA A 7 11.02 5.64 25.14
CA ALA A 7 10.00 6.62 24.79
C ALA A 7 10.53 7.71 23.82
N ALA A 8 11.79 8.14 23.95
CA ALA A 8 12.39 9.12 23.03
C ALA A 8 12.68 8.49 21.64
N LEU A 9 13.01 7.21 21.56
CA LEU A 9 13.18 6.51 20.29
C LEU A 9 11.83 6.28 19.60
N ILE A 10 10.78 5.95 20.36
CA ILE A 10 9.41 5.82 19.86
C ILE A 10 8.87 7.21 19.45
N ALA A 11 9.16 8.26 20.18
CA ALA A 11 8.78 9.63 19.81
C ALA A 11 9.51 10.14 18.56
N GLY A 12 10.74 9.69 18.30
CA GLY A 12 11.46 10.00 17.06
C GLY A 12 10.91 9.27 15.83
N ILE A 13 10.24 8.11 16.03
CA ILE A 13 9.54 7.37 14.97
C ILE A 13 8.10 7.91 14.78
N ALA A 14 7.53 8.54 15.80
CA ALA A 14 6.19 9.15 15.75
C ALA A 14 6.11 10.44 14.90
N LEU A 15 7.20 10.85 14.28
CA LEU A 15 7.21 11.91 13.26
C LEU A 15 6.93 11.35 11.85
N VAL A 16 6.45 10.10 11.74
CA VAL A 16 5.95 9.58 10.49
C VAL A 16 4.56 10.20 10.26
N THR A 17 4.50 11.09 9.30
CA THR A 17 3.28 11.73 8.81
C THR A 17 2.23 10.71 8.42
N PRO A 18 0.93 10.90 8.74
CA PRO A 18 -0.11 10.05 8.18
C PRO A 18 -0.05 10.16 6.66
N ALA A 19 0.06 9.02 6.00
CA ALA A 19 -0.13 8.93 4.56
C ALA A 19 -1.60 9.21 4.28
N GLU A 20 -1.81 9.98 3.25
CA GLU A 20 -3.14 10.18 2.72
C GLU A 20 -3.61 8.88 2.09
N ALA A 21 -4.83 8.49 2.41
CA ALA A 21 -5.59 7.49 1.68
C ALA A 21 -5.53 7.76 0.18
N HIS A 22 -5.85 6.79 -0.66
CA HIS A 22 -5.96 6.99 -2.11
C HIS A 22 -6.68 8.29 -2.41
N VAL A 23 -5.96 9.29 -2.89
CA VAL A 23 -6.51 10.64 -3.12
C VAL A 23 -7.74 10.61 -4.00
N LYS A 24 -7.79 9.69 -4.95
CA LYS A 24 -8.92 9.47 -5.88
C LYS A 24 -10.23 9.09 -5.19
N TRP A 25 -10.20 8.68 -3.92
CA TRP A 25 -11.42 8.36 -3.17
C TRP A 25 -12.09 9.60 -2.58
N PHE A 26 -11.33 10.68 -2.36
CA PHE A 26 -11.75 11.83 -1.56
C PHE A 26 -11.56 13.18 -2.26
N ALA A 27 -10.84 13.21 -3.38
CA ALA A 27 -10.63 14.42 -4.15
C ALA A 27 -10.95 14.19 -5.63
N PRO A 28 -11.51 15.18 -6.32
CA PRO A 28 -11.71 15.14 -7.76
C PRO A 28 -10.38 14.94 -8.50
N TYR A 29 -10.35 14.07 -9.48
CA TYR A 29 -9.20 13.86 -10.35
C TYR A 29 -9.63 13.77 -11.81
N ILE A 30 -8.71 14.04 -12.72
CA ILE A 30 -8.97 13.95 -14.16
C ILE A 30 -8.55 12.56 -14.65
N VAL A 31 -9.51 11.78 -15.13
CA VAL A 31 -9.23 10.49 -15.78
C VAL A 31 -8.36 10.74 -17.00
N LYS A 32 -7.32 9.91 -17.20
CA LYS A 32 -6.34 10.02 -18.30
C LYS A 32 -5.46 11.30 -18.26
N ALA A 33 -5.44 12.03 -17.13
CA ALA A 33 -4.51 13.15 -17.00
C ALA A 33 -3.07 12.68 -17.24
N SER A 34 -2.31 13.46 -18.00
CA SER A 34 -0.89 13.18 -18.19
C SER A 34 -0.12 13.44 -16.88
N PRO A 35 0.74 12.51 -16.44
CA PRO A 35 1.59 12.75 -15.28
C PRO A 35 2.53 13.91 -15.57
N GLN A 36 2.83 14.72 -14.54
CA GLN A 36 3.84 15.78 -14.72
C GLN A 36 5.21 15.18 -15.14
N PRO A 37 6.04 15.95 -15.86
CA PRO A 37 7.35 15.46 -16.28
C PRO A 37 8.20 15.02 -15.07
N VAL A 38 8.89 13.89 -15.16
CA VAL A 38 9.78 13.39 -14.11
C VAL A 38 10.85 14.43 -13.73
N THR A 39 11.27 15.26 -14.67
CA THR A 39 12.21 16.38 -14.42
C THR A 39 11.71 17.35 -13.37
N THR A 40 10.40 17.60 -13.29
CA THR A 40 9.80 18.47 -12.25
C THR A 40 10.06 17.89 -10.85
N THR A 41 9.84 16.60 -10.67
CA THR A 41 10.15 15.91 -9.40
C THR A 41 11.66 15.92 -9.11
N LEU A 42 12.50 15.69 -10.11
CA LEU A 42 13.96 15.66 -9.93
C LEU A 42 14.57 17.04 -9.65
N THR A 43 13.90 18.13 -10.01
CA THR A 43 14.34 19.49 -9.68
C THR A 43 13.78 20.00 -8.36
N ASP A 44 12.86 19.27 -7.73
CA ASP A 44 12.26 19.62 -6.44
C ASP A 44 13.24 19.36 -5.27
N PRO A 45 13.64 20.39 -4.50
CA PRO A 45 14.52 20.20 -3.34
C PRO A 45 13.91 19.36 -2.23
N TRP A 46 12.59 19.36 -2.09
CA TRP A 46 11.90 18.60 -1.06
C TRP A 46 11.86 17.10 -1.36
N PHE A 47 11.81 16.73 -2.64
CA PHE A 47 12.03 15.34 -3.05
C PHE A 47 13.38 14.83 -2.57
N TRP A 48 14.46 15.58 -2.82
CA TRP A 48 15.81 15.18 -2.39
C TRP A 48 15.98 15.20 -0.88
N THR A 49 15.34 16.16 -0.20
CA THR A 49 15.28 16.17 1.28
C THR A 49 14.63 14.89 1.81
N GLY A 50 13.50 14.48 1.24
CA GLY A 50 12.86 13.20 1.54
C GLY A 50 13.80 12.02 1.29
N ILE A 51 14.46 11.96 0.13
CA ILE A 51 15.43 10.91 -0.21
C ILE A 51 16.56 10.82 0.84
N VAL A 52 17.15 11.94 1.24
CA VAL A 52 18.21 11.96 2.27
C VAL A 52 17.70 11.41 3.60
N LEU A 53 16.52 11.83 4.04
CA LEU A 53 15.93 11.38 5.30
C LEU A 53 15.65 9.88 5.30
N VAL A 54 15.08 9.33 4.22
CA VAL A 54 14.79 7.89 4.15
C VAL A 54 16.06 7.06 3.98
N MET A 55 17.09 7.57 3.30
CA MET A 55 18.39 6.93 3.25
C MET A 55 19.04 6.84 4.63
N LEU A 56 18.96 7.92 5.41
CA LEU A 56 19.42 7.93 6.82
C LEU A 56 18.62 6.92 7.65
N PHE A 57 17.30 6.88 7.51
CA PHE A 57 16.46 5.90 8.19
C PHE A 57 16.91 4.46 7.88
N LEU A 58 17.10 4.12 6.61
CA LEU A 58 17.52 2.77 6.21
C LEU A 58 18.90 2.41 6.76
N VAL A 59 19.88 3.31 6.64
CA VAL A 59 21.25 3.09 7.11
C VAL A 59 21.27 2.96 8.64
N LEU A 60 20.66 3.88 9.37
CA LEU A 60 20.60 3.83 10.84
C LEU A 60 19.90 2.59 11.35
N THR A 61 18.74 2.24 10.75
CA THR A 61 18.02 1.02 11.12
C THR A 61 18.87 -0.21 10.87
N ARG A 62 19.62 -0.24 9.76
CA ARG A 62 20.51 -1.35 9.44
C ARG A 62 21.67 -1.48 10.43
N VAL A 63 22.28 -0.35 10.82
CA VAL A 63 23.36 -0.32 11.84
C VAL A 63 22.81 -0.82 13.19
N ILE A 64 21.62 -0.37 13.59
CA ILE A 64 20.97 -0.83 14.82
C ILE A 64 20.69 -2.33 14.73
N GLU A 65 20.15 -2.82 13.62
CA GLU A 65 19.84 -4.24 13.42
C GLU A 65 21.08 -5.15 13.58
N GLN A 66 22.24 -4.68 13.14
CA GLN A 66 23.51 -5.41 13.26
C GLN A 66 24.11 -5.35 14.67
N SER A 67 23.59 -4.50 15.55
CA SER A 67 24.06 -4.33 16.92
C SER A 67 23.43 -5.37 17.88
N ARG A 68 24.03 -5.52 19.07
CA ARG A 68 23.45 -6.33 20.17
C ARG A 68 22.06 -5.83 20.59
N PHE A 69 21.85 -4.51 20.54
CA PHE A 69 20.55 -3.90 20.83
C PHE A 69 19.49 -4.30 19.81
N GLY A 70 19.83 -4.27 18.52
CA GLY A 70 18.93 -4.73 17.45
C GLY A 70 18.57 -6.21 17.59
N ALA A 71 19.54 -7.07 17.92
CA ALA A 71 19.27 -8.48 18.16
C ALA A 71 18.30 -8.70 19.34
N GLN A 72 18.48 -7.96 20.44
CA GLN A 72 17.57 -8.01 21.59
C GLN A 72 16.18 -7.50 21.24
N ALA A 73 16.09 -6.36 20.53
CA ALA A 73 14.82 -5.80 20.08
C ALA A 73 14.05 -6.79 19.20
N MET A 74 14.73 -7.43 18.26
CA MET A 74 14.14 -8.45 17.39
C MET A 74 13.62 -9.66 18.18
N THR A 75 14.36 -10.14 19.17
CA THR A 75 13.92 -11.25 20.04
C THR A 75 12.68 -10.86 20.84
N MET A 76 12.65 -9.65 21.39
CA MET A 76 11.46 -9.13 22.11
C MET A 76 10.25 -9.02 21.19
N MET A 77 10.44 -8.52 19.97
CA MET A 77 9.36 -8.41 18.97
C MET A 77 8.84 -9.80 18.55
N ASP A 78 9.74 -10.79 18.36
CA ASP A 78 9.35 -12.16 18.07
C ASP A 78 8.49 -12.72 19.21
N SER A 79 8.98 -12.65 20.43
CA SER A 79 8.25 -13.17 21.60
C SER A 79 6.89 -12.50 21.80
N ALA A 80 6.80 -11.18 21.57
CA ALA A 80 5.54 -10.45 21.67
C ALA A 80 4.53 -10.86 20.58
N SER A 81 5.01 -11.27 19.41
CA SER A 81 4.18 -11.63 18.25
C SER A 81 3.92 -13.12 18.09
N ASP A 82 4.55 -14.00 18.90
CA ASP A 82 4.38 -15.45 18.87
C ASP A 82 2.92 -15.94 18.82
N PRO A 83 1.99 -15.38 19.62
CA PRO A 83 0.60 -15.87 19.60
C PRO A 83 -0.08 -15.70 18.24
N LEU A 84 0.21 -14.59 17.55
CA LEU A 84 -0.35 -14.32 16.24
C LEU A 84 0.40 -15.07 15.14
N TRP A 85 1.72 -15.14 15.24
CA TRP A 85 2.56 -15.88 14.29
C TRP A 85 2.15 -17.34 14.19
N ASN A 86 1.89 -17.99 15.30
CA ASN A 86 1.48 -19.40 15.34
C ASN A 86 0.09 -19.66 14.72
N ARG A 87 -0.72 -18.63 14.51
CA ARG A 87 -2.06 -18.69 13.91
C ARG A 87 -2.19 -17.84 12.65
N LEU A 88 -1.06 -17.51 12.02
CA LEU A 88 -1.02 -16.53 10.93
C LEU A 88 -1.86 -16.95 9.72
N ASP A 89 -1.89 -18.24 9.38
CA ASP A 89 -2.74 -18.74 8.29
C ASP A 89 -4.23 -18.50 8.57
N ASP A 90 -4.69 -18.82 9.77
CA ASP A 90 -6.08 -18.62 10.15
C ASP A 90 -6.42 -17.13 10.21
N PHE A 91 -5.51 -16.32 10.77
CA PHE A 91 -5.67 -14.88 10.81
C PHE A 91 -5.86 -14.29 9.40
N ILE A 92 -4.97 -14.57 8.46
CA ILE A 92 -5.06 -14.04 7.09
C ILE A 92 -6.32 -14.51 6.39
N ARG A 93 -6.70 -15.79 6.53
CA ARG A 93 -7.93 -16.32 5.95
C ARG A 93 -9.17 -15.62 6.50
N CYS A 94 -9.25 -15.44 7.82
CA CYS A 94 -10.34 -14.70 8.46
C CYS A 94 -10.39 -13.25 7.99
N VAL A 95 -9.24 -12.59 7.87
CA VAL A 95 -9.13 -11.22 7.40
C VAL A 95 -9.64 -11.07 5.97
N ILE A 96 -9.20 -11.93 5.04
CA ILE A 96 -9.66 -11.88 3.65
C ILE A 96 -11.17 -12.12 3.59
N ALA A 97 -11.68 -13.11 4.31
CA ALA A 97 -13.12 -13.39 4.35
C ALA A 97 -13.90 -12.21 4.93
N ALA A 98 -13.46 -11.63 6.05
CA ALA A 98 -14.08 -10.47 6.68
C ALA A 98 -14.07 -9.23 5.77
N PHE A 99 -12.98 -9.02 5.03
CA PHE A 99 -12.90 -7.94 4.04
C PHE A 99 -13.98 -8.09 2.96
N PHE A 100 -14.11 -9.26 2.35
CA PHE A 100 -15.13 -9.48 1.33
C PHE A 100 -16.57 -9.41 1.88
N VAL A 101 -16.80 -9.78 3.14
CA VAL A 101 -18.08 -9.54 3.82
C VAL A 101 -18.32 -8.04 4.03
N ALA A 102 -17.29 -7.28 4.40
CA ALA A 102 -17.42 -5.83 4.57
C ALA A 102 -17.70 -5.12 3.23
N ILE A 103 -17.02 -5.53 2.15
CA ILE A 103 -17.26 -4.99 0.80
C ILE A 103 -18.68 -5.37 0.30
N PHE A 104 -19.13 -6.60 0.56
CA PHE A 104 -20.52 -7.01 0.31
C PHE A 104 -21.51 -6.10 1.04
N ALA A 105 -21.23 -5.77 2.31
CA ALA A 105 -22.11 -4.90 3.11
C ALA A 105 -22.09 -3.43 2.65
N VAL A 106 -21.02 -2.97 2.01
CA VAL A 106 -20.99 -1.66 1.32
C VAL A 106 -21.94 -1.69 0.15
N GLY A 107 -21.93 -2.77 -0.64
CA GLY A 107 -22.78 -2.99 -1.80
C GLY A 107 -22.40 -2.12 -3.01
N GLY A 108 -22.77 -2.57 -4.22
CA GLY A 108 -22.58 -1.80 -5.44
C GLY A 108 -21.12 -1.45 -5.77
N VAL A 109 -20.16 -2.29 -5.38
CA VAL A 109 -18.72 -2.09 -5.62
C VAL A 109 -18.05 -3.38 -6.06
N TYR A 110 -16.89 -3.29 -6.75
CA TYR A 110 -16.11 -4.45 -7.19
C TYR A 110 -15.21 -5.02 -6.10
N LEU A 111 -14.05 -4.42 -5.89
CA LEU A 111 -12.99 -4.91 -5.00
C LEU A 111 -12.75 -3.97 -3.81
N THR A 112 -13.09 -2.71 -3.97
CA THR A 112 -12.87 -1.63 -3.00
C THR A 112 -14.05 -0.67 -3.05
N PRO A 113 -14.31 0.14 -2.02
CA PRO A 113 -15.47 1.02 -1.96
C PRO A 113 -15.55 2.08 -3.06
N ASP A 114 -14.42 2.43 -3.68
CA ASP A 114 -14.34 3.41 -4.78
C ASP A 114 -14.68 2.81 -6.14
N LEU A 115 -14.44 1.51 -6.34
CA LEU A 115 -14.76 0.83 -7.59
C LEU A 115 -16.24 0.48 -7.68
N LYS A 116 -17.08 1.48 -7.87
CA LYS A 116 -18.54 1.31 -7.93
C LYS A 116 -19.02 0.57 -9.18
N THR A 117 -20.13 -0.14 -9.05
CA THR A 117 -20.81 -0.82 -10.15
C THR A 117 -22.32 -0.77 -9.96
N PRO A 118 -23.10 -0.56 -11.04
CA PRO A 118 -24.55 -0.66 -10.99
C PRO A 118 -25.04 -2.12 -10.93
N ALA A 119 -24.15 -3.10 -11.10
CA ALA A 119 -24.48 -4.52 -11.17
C ALA A 119 -24.60 -5.14 -9.77
N GLU A 120 -25.80 -5.17 -9.20
CA GLU A 120 -26.08 -5.69 -7.84
C GLU A 120 -25.58 -7.12 -7.62
N TRP A 121 -25.59 -7.98 -8.66
CA TRP A 121 -25.12 -9.36 -8.56
C TRP A 121 -23.64 -9.49 -8.22
N VAL A 122 -22.82 -8.46 -8.46
CA VAL A 122 -21.39 -8.42 -8.11
C VAL A 122 -21.19 -8.61 -6.61
N SER A 123 -22.05 -8.01 -5.80
CA SER A 123 -22.01 -8.18 -4.33
C SER A 123 -22.14 -9.65 -3.91
N TRP A 124 -22.94 -10.45 -4.60
CA TRP A 124 -23.08 -11.87 -4.30
C TRP A 124 -21.81 -12.67 -4.60
N ILE A 125 -21.03 -12.28 -5.63
CA ILE A 125 -19.71 -12.89 -5.87
C ILE A 125 -18.77 -12.63 -4.69
N GLN A 126 -18.79 -11.44 -4.10
CA GLN A 126 -17.97 -11.12 -2.91
C GLN A 126 -18.32 -12.06 -1.75
N LEU A 127 -19.60 -12.31 -1.50
CA LEU A 127 -20.03 -13.23 -0.47
C LEU A 127 -19.62 -14.67 -0.75
N LEU A 128 -19.70 -15.11 -2.02
CA LEU A 128 -19.21 -16.43 -2.44
C LEU A 128 -17.69 -16.56 -2.28
N ILE A 129 -16.92 -15.50 -2.58
CA ILE A 129 -15.48 -15.45 -2.31
C ILE A 129 -15.22 -15.64 -0.82
N ALA A 130 -15.92 -14.88 0.04
CA ALA A 130 -15.77 -14.99 1.49
C ALA A 130 -16.08 -16.40 2.00
N ALA A 131 -17.17 -17.01 1.56
CA ALA A 131 -17.55 -18.38 1.92
C ALA A 131 -16.53 -19.43 1.46
N GLY A 132 -15.97 -19.24 0.25
CA GLY A 132 -15.00 -20.18 -0.34
C GLY A 132 -13.65 -20.24 0.37
N ILE A 133 -13.29 -19.23 1.18
CA ILE A 133 -12.00 -19.16 1.88
C ILE A 133 -11.88 -20.16 3.03
N PHE A 134 -13.00 -20.64 3.58
CA PHE A 134 -12.97 -21.52 4.74
C PHE A 134 -12.59 -22.99 4.43
N SER A 135 -12.57 -23.40 3.16
CA SER A 135 -12.17 -24.74 2.75
C SER A 135 -11.00 -24.69 1.75
N LYS A 136 -9.97 -25.52 1.98
CA LYS A 136 -8.86 -25.66 1.03
C LYS A 136 -9.30 -26.05 -0.38
N ARG A 137 -10.44 -26.76 -0.52
CA ARG A 137 -10.98 -27.16 -1.83
C ARG A 137 -11.57 -25.99 -2.61
N THR A 138 -12.12 -25.02 -1.90
CA THR A 138 -12.83 -23.85 -2.49
C THR A 138 -11.98 -22.59 -2.56
N MET A 139 -10.87 -22.49 -1.81
CA MET A 139 -9.93 -21.36 -1.88
C MET A 139 -9.49 -21.01 -3.33
N PRO A 140 -9.16 -21.97 -4.22
CA PRO A 140 -8.82 -21.65 -5.61
C PRO A 140 -9.98 -21.00 -6.38
N LEU A 141 -11.24 -21.35 -6.07
CA LEU A 141 -12.41 -20.72 -6.66
C LEU A 141 -12.57 -19.27 -6.16
N SER A 142 -12.31 -19.02 -4.86
CA SER A 142 -12.25 -17.66 -4.33
C SER A 142 -11.16 -16.83 -5.01
N ALA A 143 -9.98 -17.41 -5.26
CA ALA A 143 -8.92 -16.75 -6.01
C ALA A 143 -9.34 -16.38 -7.44
N ILE A 144 -10.02 -17.30 -8.15
CA ILE A 144 -10.60 -17.02 -9.48
C ILE A 144 -11.65 -15.90 -9.38
N GLY A 145 -12.49 -15.91 -8.34
CA GLY A 145 -13.49 -14.86 -8.09
C GLY A 145 -12.84 -13.47 -7.92
N ILE A 146 -11.74 -13.37 -7.16
CA ILE A 146 -11.00 -12.10 -6.96
C ILE A 146 -10.47 -11.57 -8.30
N ILE A 147 -9.81 -12.42 -9.08
CA ILE A 147 -9.30 -12.02 -10.41
C ILE A 147 -10.46 -11.70 -11.36
N GLY A 148 -11.55 -12.48 -11.27
CA GLY A 148 -12.76 -12.23 -12.05
C GLY A 148 -13.38 -10.86 -11.75
N LEU A 149 -13.45 -10.43 -10.49
CA LEU A 149 -13.93 -9.10 -10.11
C LEU A 149 -13.04 -7.99 -10.67
N TRP A 150 -11.71 -8.17 -10.66
CA TRP A 150 -10.79 -7.22 -11.26
C TRP A 150 -10.99 -7.11 -12.78
N LEU A 151 -11.14 -8.26 -13.47
CA LEU A 151 -11.44 -8.28 -14.91
C LEU A 151 -12.82 -7.66 -15.24
N LEU A 152 -13.82 -7.88 -14.39
CA LEU A 152 -15.13 -7.26 -14.55
C LEU A 152 -15.08 -5.74 -14.36
N ALA A 153 -14.22 -5.25 -13.49
CA ALA A 153 -14.03 -3.82 -13.28
C ALA A 153 -13.49 -3.10 -14.54
N LEU A 154 -12.81 -3.80 -15.46
CA LEU A 154 -12.38 -3.25 -16.76
C LEU A 154 -13.56 -2.81 -17.64
N ARG A 155 -14.80 -3.25 -17.33
CA ARG A 155 -16.00 -2.78 -18.03
C ARG A 155 -16.31 -1.31 -17.72
N ASP A 156 -16.05 -0.89 -16.47
CA ASP A 156 -16.51 0.39 -15.93
C ASP A 156 -15.34 1.35 -15.64
N TYR A 157 -14.08 0.85 -15.64
CA TYR A 157 -12.87 1.60 -15.28
C TYR A 157 -11.74 1.39 -16.27
N GLU A 158 -10.87 2.39 -16.42
CA GLU A 158 -9.70 2.31 -17.26
C GLU A 158 -8.64 1.39 -16.67
N LEU A 159 -7.90 0.72 -17.57
CA LEU A 159 -6.86 -0.23 -17.20
C LEU A 159 -5.79 0.38 -16.28
N PHE A 160 -5.34 1.62 -16.56
CA PHE A 160 -4.29 2.27 -15.79
C PHE A 160 -4.74 2.52 -14.34
N HIS A 161 -5.98 2.97 -14.14
CA HIS A 161 -6.57 3.13 -12.82
C HIS A 161 -6.63 1.80 -12.06
N LEU A 162 -6.98 0.71 -12.74
CA LEU A 162 -7.09 -0.62 -12.12
C LEU A 162 -5.74 -1.25 -11.74
N PHE A 163 -4.60 -0.72 -12.20
CA PHE A 163 -3.29 -1.15 -11.72
C PHE A 163 -3.07 -0.87 -10.24
N ASP A 164 -3.74 0.12 -9.66
CA ASP A 164 -3.69 0.42 -8.22
C ASP A 164 -4.14 -0.77 -7.36
N TYR A 165 -5.05 -1.61 -7.92
CA TYR A 165 -5.64 -2.75 -7.23
C TYR A 165 -5.08 -4.10 -7.68
N LEU A 166 -4.35 -4.13 -8.81
CA LEU A 166 -3.90 -5.37 -9.44
C LEU A 166 -2.95 -6.16 -8.55
N ALA A 167 -1.91 -5.51 -8.03
CA ALA A 167 -0.88 -6.19 -7.26
C ALA A 167 -1.45 -6.86 -6.01
N LEU A 168 -2.31 -6.16 -5.27
CA LEU A 168 -2.96 -6.70 -4.08
C LEU A 168 -3.93 -7.83 -4.45
N GLY A 169 -4.76 -7.64 -5.47
CA GLY A 169 -5.71 -8.66 -5.94
C GLY A 169 -5.02 -9.96 -6.36
N VAL A 170 -3.97 -9.84 -7.18
CA VAL A 170 -3.15 -11.00 -7.61
C VAL A 170 -2.45 -11.66 -6.42
N GLY A 171 -1.90 -10.87 -5.49
CA GLY A 171 -1.23 -11.42 -4.32
C GLY A 171 -2.15 -12.18 -3.38
N VAL A 172 -3.35 -11.66 -3.14
CA VAL A 172 -4.37 -12.35 -2.32
C VAL A 172 -4.85 -13.62 -3.01
N ALA A 173 -5.13 -13.57 -4.30
CA ALA A 173 -5.50 -14.75 -5.08
C ALA A 173 -4.40 -15.81 -5.06
N ALA A 174 -3.15 -15.42 -5.27
CA ALA A 174 -1.99 -16.33 -5.21
C ALA A 174 -1.81 -16.91 -3.80
N TYR A 175 -1.97 -16.11 -2.74
CA TYR A 175 -1.96 -16.62 -1.37
C TYR A 175 -2.98 -17.74 -1.17
N LEU A 176 -4.22 -17.56 -1.62
CA LEU A 176 -5.28 -18.56 -1.47
C LEU A 176 -4.93 -19.88 -2.21
N VAL A 177 -4.40 -19.77 -3.42
CA VAL A 177 -3.96 -20.96 -4.21
C VAL A 177 -2.80 -21.67 -3.52
N LEU A 178 -1.79 -20.93 -3.06
CA LEU A 178 -0.61 -21.49 -2.38
C LEU A 178 -0.98 -22.09 -1.01
N ALA A 179 -1.85 -21.43 -0.25
CA ALA A 179 -2.33 -21.94 1.04
C ALA A 179 -3.15 -23.23 0.92
N ALA A 180 -3.88 -23.38 -0.18
CA ALA A 180 -4.64 -24.60 -0.50
C ALA A 180 -3.76 -25.75 -0.95
N SER A 181 -2.54 -25.48 -1.43
CA SER A 181 -1.65 -26.50 -2.02
C SER A 181 -1.24 -27.56 -0.99
N SER A 182 -1.24 -28.82 -1.43
CA SER A 182 -0.66 -29.95 -0.69
C SER A 182 0.87 -29.99 -0.78
N ASN A 183 1.46 -29.31 -1.77
CA ASN A 183 2.91 -29.24 -1.95
C ASN A 183 3.50 -28.20 -0.98
N GLU A 184 4.29 -28.67 0.00
CA GLU A 184 4.88 -27.81 1.04
C GLU A 184 5.82 -26.76 0.46
N LYS A 185 6.58 -27.07 -0.60
CA LYS A 185 7.47 -26.12 -1.26
C LYS A 185 6.69 -24.91 -1.82
N TRP A 186 5.54 -25.16 -2.44
CA TRP A 186 4.66 -24.09 -2.93
C TRP A 186 4.02 -23.33 -1.77
N ARG A 187 3.52 -24.06 -0.80
CA ARG A 187 2.85 -23.48 0.37
C ARG A 187 3.78 -22.57 1.20
N SER A 188 5.08 -22.85 1.25
CA SER A 188 6.06 -22.03 1.99
C SER A 188 6.17 -20.60 1.48
N HIS A 189 5.82 -20.32 0.22
CA HIS A 189 5.89 -18.98 -0.39
C HIS A 189 4.64 -18.11 -0.17
N ARG A 190 3.56 -18.64 0.41
CA ARG A 190 2.25 -17.96 0.51
C ARG A 190 2.30 -16.59 1.18
N PHE A 191 3.07 -16.43 2.26
CA PHE A 191 3.23 -15.14 2.93
C PHE A 191 4.19 -14.20 2.19
N GLU A 192 5.17 -14.75 1.51
CA GLU A 192 6.08 -13.98 0.67
C GLU A 192 5.33 -13.28 -0.47
N VAL A 193 4.41 -13.98 -1.11
CA VAL A 193 3.56 -13.41 -2.17
C VAL A 193 2.70 -12.25 -1.67
N LEU A 194 2.07 -12.38 -0.48
CA LEU A 194 1.31 -11.27 0.12
C LEU A 194 2.20 -10.07 0.42
N ARG A 195 3.41 -10.31 0.92
CA ARG A 195 4.37 -9.26 1.23
C ARG A 195 4.77 -8.49 -0.04
N TRP A 196 5.09 -9.19 -1.12
CA TRP A 196 5.37 -8.59 -2.41
C TRP A 196 4.18 -7.80 -2.94
N ALA A 197 2.99 -8.35 -2.86
CA ALA A 197 1.78 -7.71 -3.35
C ALA A 197 1.51 -6.37 -2.68
N VAL A 198 1.54 -6.33 -1.33
CA VAL A 198 1.34 -5.08 -0.57
C VAL A 198 2.47 -4.10 -0.83
N ALA A 199 3.73 -4.55 -0.86
CA ALA A 199 4.87 -3.68 -1.15
C ALA A 199 4.75 -3.04 -2.54
N ILE A 200 4.41 -3.82 -3.58
CA ILE A 200 4.21 -3.31 -4.93
C ILE A 200 3.04 -2.34 -4.98
N ALA A 201 1.90 -2.66 -4.37
CA ALA A 201 0.73 -1.79 -4.34
C ALA A 201 1.06 -0.43 -3.71
N LEU A 202 1.75 -0.42 -2.55
CA LEU A 202 2.13 0.80 -1.85
C LEU A 202 3.19 1.62 -2.60
N MET A 203 4.20 0.96 -3.16
CA MET A 203 5.20 1.65 -4.00
C MET A 203 4.56 2.25 -5.25
N TRP A 204 3.61 1.54 -5.87
CA TRP A 204 2.90 2.03 -7.04
C TRP A 204 2.03 3.24 -6.72
N SER A 205 1.18 3.16 -5.70
CA SER A 205 0.27 4.25 -5.33
C SER A 205 0.99 5.50 -4.83
N SER A 206 2.16 5.35 -4.19
CA SER A 206 2.97 6.50 -3.74
C SER A 206 3.48 7.38 -4.89
N LEU A 207 3.59 6.83 -6.12
CA LEU A 207 4.03 7.57 -7.30
C LEU A 207 3.04 8.65 -7.73
N GLU A 208 1.77 8.53 -7.36
CA GLU A 208 0.76 9.56 -7.65
C GLU A 208 1.14 10.93 -7.07
N LYS A 209 1.83 10.95 -5.91
CA LYS A 209 2.32 12.19 -5.29
C LYS A 209 3.39 12.88 -6.13
N PHE A 210 4.08 12.13 -7.00
CA PHE A 210 5.04 12.67 -7.96
C PHE A 210 4.40 12.95 -9.31
N ALA A 211 3.48 12.10 -9.74
CA ALA A 211 2.84 12.21 -11.04
C ALA A 211 1.75 13.29 -11.07
N TYR A 212 1.00 13.43 -9.97
CA TYR A 212 -0.18 14.27 -9.87
C TYR A 212 -0.27 15.00 -8.51
N PRO A 213 0.72 15.80 -8.13
CA PRO A 213 0.72 16.48 -6.82
C PRO A 213 -0.51 17.37 -6.62
N ASP A 214 -1.06 17.93 -7.71
CA ASP A 214 -2.24 18.81 -7.67
C ASP A 214 -3.50 18.11 -7.16
N TRP A 215 -3.59 16.78 -7.27
CA TRP A 215 -4.75 16.06 -6.72
C TRP A 215 -4.76 16.04 -5.18
N PHE A 216 -3.60 16.23 -4.56
CA PHE A 216 -3.45 16.23 -3.11
C PHE A 216 -3.68 17.60 -2.49
N TYR A 217 -3.57 18.69 -3.28
CA TYR A 217 -3.74 20.05 -2.77
C TYR A 217 -5.10 20.31 -2.13
N PRO A 218 -6.25 19.91 -2.69
CA PRO A 218 -7.55 20.10 -2.06
C PRO A 218 -7.62 19.46 -0.68
N LEU A 219 -7.20 18.22 -0.53
CA LEU A 219 -7.21 17.50 0.75
C LEU A 219 -6.37 18.19 1.82
N VAL A 220 -5.18 18.66 1.46
CA VAL A 220 -4.26 19.33 2.37
C VAL A 220 -4.78 20.72 2.75
N LEU A 221 -5.48 21.41 1.84
CA LEU A 221 -6.10 22.71 2.12
C LEU A 221 -7.32 22.58 3.03
N GLU A 222 -8.18 21.59 2.80
CA GLU A 222 -9.36 21.34 3.61
C GLU A 222 -9.01 20.79 5.01
N ARG A 223 -7.91 20.05 5.09
CA ARG A 223 -7.46 19.34 6.29
C ARG A 223 -5.99 19.64 6.61
N PRO A 224 -5.66 20.89 6.95
CA PRO A 224 -4.25 21.33 7.12
C PRO A 224 -3.51 20.60 8.24
N PHE A 225 -4.21 19.99 9.19
CA PHE A 225 -3.58 19.17 10.24
C PHE A 225 -2.86 17.91 9.67
N LEU A 226 -3.22 17.45 8.47
CA LEU A 226 -2.56 16.32 7.81
C LEU A 226 -1.09 16.57 7.52
N THR A 227 -0.69 17.83 7.33
CA THR A 227 0.71 18.20 7.06
C THR A 227 1.54 18.41 8.32
N PHE A 228 0.95 18.38 9.51
CA PHE A 228 1.65 18.70 10.79
C PHE A 228 2.35 20.06 10.76
N GLY A 229 1.82 21.02 10.02
CA GLY A 229 2.41 22.34 9.87
C GLY A 229 3.57 22.42 8.86
N ILE A 230 3.91 21.32 8.19
CA ILE A 230 4.84 21.34 7.06
C ILE A 230 4.14 22.02 5.86
N PRO A 231 4.79 22.96 5.16
CA PRO A 231 4.21 23.52 3.95
C PRO A 231 3.84 22.42 2.94
N ARG A 232 2.68 22.53 2.31
CA ARG A 232 2.14 21.51 1.39
C ARG A 232 3.12 21.10 0.28
N ASP A 233 3.84 22.10 -0.26
CA ASP A 233 4.78 21.88 -1.36
C ASP A 233 6.01 21.08 -0.92
N ALA A 234 6.33 21.08 0.38
CA ALA A 234 7.34 20.20 0.98
C ALA A 234 6.72 18.84 1.37
N PHE A 235 5.51 18.88 1.92
CA PHE A 235 4.85 17.70 2.48
C PHE A 235 4.56 16.64 1.41
N ILE A 236 3.96 17.01 0.28
CA ILE A 236 3.50 16.06 -0.74
C ILE A 236 4.67 15.24 -1.32
N PRO A 237 5.75 15.84 -1.84
CA PRO A 237 6.88 15.05 -2.36
C PRO A 237 7.58 14.23 -1.28
N MET A 238 7.74 14.77 -0.06
CA MET A 238 8.36 14.03 1.04
C MET A 238 7.49 12.85 1.49
N ALA A 239 6.17 13.01 1.54
CA ALA A 239 5.24 11.92 1.84
C ALA A 239 5.31 10.82 0.79
N GLY A 240 5.35 11.18 -0.51
CA GLY A 240 5.55 10.21 -1.59
C GLY A 240 6.83 9.39 -1.44
N VAL A 241 7.96 10.04 -1.11
CA VAL A 241 9.25 9.37 -0.84
C VAL A 241 9.13 8.45 0.38
N ALA A 242 8.50 8.92 1.45
CA ALA A 242 8.33 8.14 2.69
C ALA A 242 7.48 6.89 2.46
N GLU A 243 6.32 7.02 1.81
CA GLU A 243 5.42 5.91 1.51
C GLU A 243 6.08 4.88 0.58
N PHE A 244 6.74 5.34 -0.48
CA PHE A 244 7.51 4.46 -1.36
C PHE A 244 8.54 3.66 -0.56
N THR A 245 9.29 4.35 0.31
CA THR A 245 10.34 3.72 1.11
C THR A 245 9.77 2.75 2.14
N LEU A 246 8.65 3.07 2.78
CA LEU A 246 7.99 2.16 3.71
C LEU A 246 7.44 0.93 2.97
N GLY A 247 6.86 1.10 1.77
CA GLY A 247 6.47 -0.01 0.90
C GLY A 247 7.65 -0.91 0.53
N PHE A 248 8.76 -0.32 0.06
CA PHE A 248 10.01 -1.04 -0.18
C PHE A 248 10.54 -1.72 1.09
N GLY A 249 10.44 -1.06 2.23
CA GLY A 249 10.89 -1.55 3.52
C GLY A 249 10.23 -2.85 3.96
N LEU A 250 9.00 -3.13 3.49
CA LEU A 250 8.34 -4.43 3.73
C LEU A 250 9.11 -5.60 3.11
N LEU A 251 9.90 -5.35 2.07
CA LEU A 251 10.74 -6.35 1.40
C LEU A 251 12.17 -6.38 1.94
N ALA A 252 12.54 -5.41 2.77
CA ALA A 252 13.91 -5.23 3.26
C ALA A 252 14.27 -6.17 4.41
N THR A 253 15.33 -5.80 5.15
CA THR A 253 15.83 -6.60 6.27
C THR A 253 14.82 -6.70 7.43
N PRO A 254 14.92 -7.69 8.32
CA PRO A 254 13.88 -7.96 9.32
C PRO A 254 13.48 -6.76 10.18
N LEU A 255 14.42 -5.94 10.65
CA LEU A 255 14.10 -4.78 11.48
C LEU A 255 13.51 -3.65 10.63
N VAL A 256 14.06 -3.36 9.44
CA VAL A 256 13.50 -2.37 8.51
C VAL A 256 12.08 -2.76 8.14
N ARG A 257 11.83 -4.02 7.83
CA ARG A 257 10.50 -4.55 7.50
C ARG A 257 9.48 -4.29 8.59
N ARG A 258 9.81 -4.62 9.85
CA ARG A 258 8.92 -4.42 10.98
C ARG A 258 8.67 -2.95 11.29
N LEU A 259 9.70 -2.11 11.24
CA LEU A 259 9.53 -0.67 11.43
C LEU A 259 8.73 -0.04 10.30
N SER A 260 8.94 -0.46 9.06
CA SER A 260 8.13 -0.01 7.91
C SER A 260 6.67 -0.46 8.06
N ALA A 261 6.42 -1.70 8.47
CA ALA A 261 5.07 -2.18 8.72
C ALA A 261 4.39 -1.40 9.85
N LEU A 262 5.08 -1.12 10.95
CA LEU A 262 4.54 -0.30 12.05
C LEU A 262 4.29 1.15 11.60
N GLY A 263 5.22 1.74 10.85
CA GLY A 263 5.04 3.08 10.29
C GLY A 263 3.81 3.16 9.39
N LEU A 264 3.67 2.23 8.44
CA LEU A 264 2.49 2.15 7.57
C LEU A 264 1.19 1.94 8.36
N LEU A 265 1.20 1.07 9.38
CA LEU A 265 0.02 0.83 10.21
C LEU A 265 -0.40 2.11 10.96
N ILE A 266 0.56 2.87 11.50
CA ILE A 266 0.28 4.16 12.14
C ILE A 266 -0.33 5.13 11.13
N ILE A 267 0.24 5.23 9.94
CA ILE A 267 -0.21 6.09 8.85
C ILE A 267 -1.65 5.76 8.47
N PHE A 268 -1.95 4.50 8.12
CA PHE A 268 -3.30 4.08 7.75
C PHE A 268 -4.30 4.27 8.89
N THR A 269 -3.91 3.97 10.13
CA THR A 269 -4.80 4.15 11.29
C THR A 269 -5.11 5.63 11.52
N ALA A 270 -4.11 6.51 11.36
CA ALA A 270 -4.31 7.95 11.47
C ALA A 270 -5.21 8.51 10.35
N ALA A 271 -5.14 7.94 9.14
CA ALA A 271 -5.99 8.32 8.01
C ALA A 271 -7.48 8.00 8.25
N VAL A 272 -7.80 6.99 9.03
CA VAL A 272 -9.21 6.67 9.37
C VAL A 272 -9.90 7.86 10.05
N TYR A 273 -9.19 8.64 10.85
CA TYR A 273 -9.79 9.79 11.57
C TYR A 273 -10.39 10.84 10.62
N PRO A 274 -9.66 11.38 9.62
CA PRO A 274 -10.21 12.36 8.69
C PRO A 274 -11.11 11.77 7.60
N PHE A 275 -10.90 10.49 7.20
CA PHE A 275 -11.57 9.90 6.04
C PHE A 275 -12.68 8.91 6.39
N GLY A 276 -12.75 8.50 7.66
CA GLY A 276 -13.87 7.76 8.23
C GLY A 276 -13.96 6.29 7.81
N ARG A 277 -15.19 5.76 7.90
CA ARG A 277 -15.47 4.33 7.74
C ARG A 277 -15.13 3.78 6.37
N ILE A 278 -15.32 4.54 5.31
CA ILE A 278 -15.07 4.08 3.93
C ILE A 278 -13.58 3.84 3.73
N ASP A 279 -12.74 4.76 4.19
CA ASP A 279 -11.29 4.60 4.18
C ASP A 279 -10.85 3.36 4.98
N MET A 280 -11.39 3.21 6.19
CA MET A 280 -11.09 2.04 7.02
C MET A 280 -11.45 0.72 6.31
N ILE A 281 -12.60 0.62 5.66
CA ILE A 281 -13.01 -0.60 4.95
C ILE A 281 -12.10 -0.83 3.75
N GLY A 282 -11.83 0.19 2.94
CA GLY A 282 -11.01 0.06 1.74
C GLY A 282 -9.58 -0.37 2.04
N HIS A 283 -8.98 0.15 3.12
CA HIS A 283 -7.62 -0.19 3.53
C HIS A 283 -7.53 -1.36 4.51
N ALA A 284 -8.66 -1.88 5.03
CA ALA A 284 -8.65 -2.93 6.06
C ALA A 284 -7.79 -4.14 5.68
N LEU A 285 -7.89 -4.61 4.44
CA LEU A 285 -7.12 -5.77 3.98
C LEU A 285 -5.62 -5.49 3.98
N ILE A 286 -5.20 -4.33 3.47
CA ILE A 286 -3.79 -3.89 3.48
C ILE A 286 -3.29 -3.77 4.91
N MET A 287 -4.03 -3.09 5.80
CA MET A 287 -3.66 -2.89 7.20
C MET A 287 -3.45 -4.23 7.92
N MET A 288 -4.35 -5.19 7.72
CA MET A 288 -4.25 -6.50 8.35
C MET A 288 -3.09 -7.34 7.80
N ILE A 289 -2.81 -7.25 6.48
CA ILE A 289 -1.61 -7.89 5.90
C ILE A 289 -0.33 -7.23 6.41
N ILE A 290 -0.31 -5.91 6.61
CA ILE A 290 0.81 -5.19 7.24
C ILE A 290 1.05 -5.70 8.67
N ILE A 291 -0.01 -5.96 9.45
CA ILE A 291 0.11 -6.60 10.78
C ILE A 291 0.75 -7.99 10.64
N ALA A 292 0.30 -8.79 9.67
CA ALA A 292 0.90 -10.11 9.40
C ALA A 292 2.38 -10.02 9.04
N ILE A 293 2.79 -8.98 8.29
CA ILE A 293 4.20 -8.71 7.95
C ILE A 293 5.00 -8.26 9.18
N ALA A 294 4.41 -7.44 10.06
CA ALA A 294 5.05 -6.99 11.28
C ALA A 294 5.37 -8.14 12.25
N VAL A 295 4.52 -9.17 12.29
CA VAL A 295 4.71 -10.36 13.14
C VAL A 295 5.49 -11.48 12.48
N ASP A 296 5.95 -11.33 11.24
CA ASP A 296 6.68 -12.37 10.51
C ASP A 296 8.07 -12.61 11.12
N HIS A 297 8.28 -13.83 11.64
CA HIS A 297 9.53 -14.26 12.25
C HIS A 297 10.58 -14.72 11.23
N LYS A 298 10.20 -14.88 9.95
CA LYS A 298 11.14 -15.30 8.92
C LYS A 298 12.25 -14.27 8.75
N ARG A 299 13.49 -14.73 8.91
CA ARG A 299 14.69 -13.91 8.75
C ARG A 299 15.14 -13.86 7.28
N ASP A 300 14.77 -14.85 6.48
CA ASP A 300 15.25 -15.00 5.12
C ASP A 300 14.21 -14.54 4.11
N LEU A 301 14.64 -13.68 3.19
CA LEU A 301 13.96 -13.38 1.95
C LEU A 301 14.79 -13.98 0.84
N SER A 302 14.24 -14.91 0.09
CA SER A 302 14.96 -15.64 -0.95
C SER A 302 15.62 -14.74 -1.99
N PHE A 303 14.99 -13.60 -2.31
CA PHE A 303 15.49 -12.64 -3.30
C PHE A 303 16.50 -11.62 -2.74
N MET A 304 16.46 -11.32 -1.43
CA MET A 304 17.23 -10.21 -0.82
C MET A 304 18.44 -10.67 0.00
N ASN A 305 18.81 -11.94 -0.09
CA ASN A 305 19.93 -12.49 0.71
C ASN A 305 21.25 -11.75 0.49
N SER A 306 21.53 -11.30 -0.74
CA SER A 306 22.73 -10.51 -1.05
C SER A 306 22.68 -9.10 -0.44
N ILE A 307 21.49 -8.50 -0.38
CA ILE A 307 21.27 -7.14 0.18
C ILE A 307 21.45 -7.14 1.70
N ARG A 308 21.15 -8.26 2.36
CA ARG A 308 21.27 -8.42 3.81
C ARG A 308 22.69 -8.26 4.33
N GLN A 309 23.70 -8.53 3.54
CA GLN A 309 25.10 -8.50 3.97
C GLN A 309 25.73 -7.10 3.93
N SER A 310 25.15 -6.15 3.21
CA SER A 310 25.72 -4.82 3.01
C SER A 310 24.79 -3.70 3.45
N THR A 311 25.29 -2.80 4.30
CA THR A 311 24.57 -1.59 4.71
C THR A 311 24.34 -0.63 3.54
N VAL A 312 25.26 -0.62 2.54
CA VAL A 312 25.18 0.26 1.36
C VAL A 312 24.20 -0.28 0.31
N LEU A 313 24.09 -1.61 0.21
CA LEU A 313 23.28 -2.22 -0.85
C LEU A 313 21.78 -1.97 -0.66
N LEU A 314 21.33 -1.77 0.59
CA LEU A 314 19.92 -1.47 0.88
C LEU A 314 19.46 -0.11 0.29
N PRO A 315 20.16 1.03 0.53
CA PRO A 315 19.87 2.28 -0.13
C PRO A 315 19.96 2.21 -1.66
N VAL A 316 20.98 1.52 -2.19
CA VAL A 316 21.15 1.34 -3.64
C VAL A 316 19.96 0.57 -4.23
N SER A 317 19.46 -0.44 -3.53
CA SER A 317 18.27 -1.19 -3.95
C SER A 317 17.03 -0.31 -3.94
N LEU A 318 16.84 0.54 -2.93
CA LEU A 318 15.73 1.50 -2.91
C LEU A 318 15.78 2.40 -4.16
N ALA A 319 16.95 2.96 -4.50
CA ALA A 319 17.11 3.79 -5.70
C ALA A 319 16.78 3.00 -6.97
N GLY A 320 17.21 1.73 -7.05
CA GLY A 320 16.90 0.85 -8.18
C GLY A 320 15.39 0.58 -8.30
N PHE A 321 14.72 0.26 -7.20
CA PHE A 321 13.27 0.07 -7.18
C PHE A 321 12.53 1.34 -7.57
N LEU A 322 12.90 2.49 -7.00
CA LEU A 322 12.29 3.77 -7.35
C LEU A 322 12.43 4.07 -8.85
N THR A 323 13.62 3.86 -9.42
CA THR A 323 13.86 4.04 -10.86
C THR A 323 12.96 3.11 -11.70
N VAL A 324 12.90 1.82 -11.36
CA VAL A 324 12.08 0.85 -12.08
C VAL A 324 10.60 1.24 -12.01
N PHE A 325 10.11 1.62 -10.84
CA PHE A 325 8.71 2.00 -10.65
C PHE A 325 8.37 3.29 -11.39
N VAL A 326 9.22 4.31 -11.32
CA VAL A 326 9.04 5.56 -12.07
C VAL A 326 8.99 5.28 -13.58
N VAL A 327 9.98 4.56 -14.11
CA VAL A 327 10.00 4.21 -15.54
C VAL A 327 8.78 3.41 -15.94
N SER A 328 8.35 2.45 -15.09
CA SER A 328 7.16 1.63 -15.36
C SER A 328 5.88 2.45 -15.34
N TYR A 329 5.71 3.35 -14.37
CA TYR A 329 4.50 4.15 -14.22
C TYR A 329 4.31 5.10 -15.41
N TRP A 330 5.31 5.93 -15.71
CA TRP A 330 5.26 6.85 -16.88
C TRP A 330 5.25 6.10 -18.20
N GLY A 331 5.99 5.00 -18.33
CA GLY A 331 6.04 4.19 -19.54
C GLY A 331 4.71 3.48 -19.82
N LEU A 332 4.06 2.90 -18.81
CA LEU A 332 2.74 2.26 -18.96
C LEU A 332 1.66 3.31 -19.25
N HIS A 333 1.69 4.46 -18.56
CA HIS A 333 0.76 5.56 -18.87
C HIS A 333 0.90 6.00 -20.33
N ALA A 334 2.11 6.28 -20.78
CA ALA A 334 2.36 6.67 -22.17
C ALA A 334 1.99 5.57 -23.18
N GLY A 335 2.22 4.29 -22.83
CA GLY A 335 1.85 3.16 -23.67
C GLY A 335 0.33 2.98 -23.83
N ILE A 336 -0.43 3.26 -22.78
CA ILE A 336 -1.90 3.10 -22.79
C ILE A 336 -2.61 4.33 -23.42
N TYR A 337 -2.17 5.54 -23.06
CA TYR A 337 -2.87 6.76 -23.46
C TYR A 337 -2.16 7.56 -24.57
N GLY A 338 -0.98 7.13 -24.97
CA GLY A 338 -0.09 7.86 -25.87
C GLY A 338 0.68 8.99 -25.15
N LEU A 339 1.59 9.62 -25.86
CA LEU A 339 2.32 10.81 -25.39
C LEU A 339 1.40 12.02 -25.61
N GLN A 340 0.42 12.20 -24.74
CA GLN A 340 -0.41 13.40 -24.76
C GLN A 340 0.42 14.56 -24.19
N THR A 341 0.66 15.58 -24.99
CA THR A 341 1.09 16.88 -24.47
C THR A 341 -0.03 17.42 -23.59
N ALA A 342 0.30 17.83 -22.38
CA ALA A 342 -0.62 18.36 -21.39
C ALA A 342 -1.44 19.52 -21.99
N SER A 343 -2.60 19.24 -22.58
CA SER A 343 -3.58 20.24 -22.95
C SER A 343 -4.60 20.35 -21.81
N SER A 344 -4.49 21.41 -21.09
CA SER A 344 -5.07 21.79 -19.84
C SER A 344 -6.57 22.14 -19.85
N THR A 345 -7.41 21.53 -20.67
CA THR A 345 -8.80 21.97 -20.84
C THR A 345 -9.87 20.90 -20.66
N SER A 346 -9.54 19.72 -20.15
CA SER A 346 -10.59 18.77 -19.76
C SER A 346 -11.07 19.05 -18.32
N GLN A 347 -12.37 19.30 -18.17
CA GLN A 347 -12.98 19.42 -16.85
C GLN A 347 -12.78 18.13 -16.04
N PRO A 348 -12.63 18.22 -14.70
CA PRO A 348 -12.55 17.04 -13.83
C PRO A 348 -13.77 16.16 -14.08
N THR A 349 -13.54 14.93 -14.49
CA THR A 349 -14.60 13.92 -14.70
C THR A 349 -14.40 12.77 -13.71
N SER A 350 -14.20 13.07 -12.43
CA SER A 350 -14.16 12.01 -11.44
C SER A 350 -15.57 11.57 -11.10
N THR A 351 -16.01 10.49 -11.68
CA THR A 351 -17.24 9.80 -11.27
C THR A 351 -17.07 8.96 -10.02
N HIS A 352 -15.89 9.00 -9.36
CA HIS A 352 -15.45 7.98 -8.41
C HIS A 352 -15.10 8.49 -7.02
N THR A 353 -15.18 9.81 -6.75
CA THR A 353 -14.92 10.34 -5.41
C THR A 353 -15.94 9.83 -4.40
N GLN A 354 -15.46 9.46 -3.21
CA GLN A 354 -16.30 9.07 -2.07
C GLN A 354 -16.58 10.24 -1.14
N ASP A 355 -16.30 11.49 -1.57
CA ASP A 355 -16.58 12.67 -0.79
C ASP A 355 -18.10 12.79 -0.56
N PRO A 356 -18.58 12.78 0.70
CA PRO A 356 -20.00 12.92 1.02
C PRO A 356 -20.59 14.27 0.59
N GLU A 357 -19.75 15.31 0.49
CA GLU A 357 -20.15 16.65 0.04
C GLU A 357 -20.15 16.80 -1.49
N ASN A 358 -19.48 15.85 -2.17
CA ASN A 358 -19.50 15.75 -3.63
C ASN A 358 -19.83 14.31 -4.07
N PRO A 359 -21.04 13.82 -3.76
CA PRO A 359 -21.48 12.50 -4.19
C PRO A 359 -21.74 12.52 -5.67
N HIS A 360 -20.75 12.23 -6.47
CA HIS A 360 -20.79 12.09 -7.93
C HIS A 360 -21.40 13.29 -8.70
N PRO A 361 -20.63 13.98 -9.53
CA PRO A 361 -21.27 14.71 -10.60
C PRO A 361 -22.05 13.66 -11.41
N THR A 362 -23.37 13.74 -11.35
CA THR A 362 -24.25 13.05 -12.29
C THR A 362 -23.73 13.39 -13.67
N ALA A 363 -23.39 12.35 -14.44
CA ALA A 363 -23.10 12.52 -15.85
C ALA A 363 -24.38 13.14 -16.49
N GLU A 364 -24.35 14.43 -16.80
CA GLU A 364 -25.21 15.05 -17.75
C GLU A 364 -24.68 14.82 -19.18
#